data_45add468e27f660c20d66e8f8885f20b
#
_entry.id   45add468e27f660c20d66e8f8885f20b
#
_cell.length_a   1.000
_cell.length_b   1.000
_cell.length_c   1.000
_cell.angle_alpha   90.00
_cell.angle_beta   90.00
_cell.angle_gamma   90.00
#
_symmetry.space_group_name_H-M   'P 1'
#
loop_
_entity.id
_entity.type
_entity.pdbx_description
1 polymer ?
#
loop_
_entity_poly.entity_id
_entity_poly.type
_entity_poly.pdbx_seq_one_letter_code
_entity_poly.pdbx_strand_id
1 'polypeptide(L)'
;LAASIIYYQGRPVGTIAARDPDSPALNYDQCFVRDFVSAALLFLIRGETEIVRNFLIITLKLQPKTTQLDASKPSRGLMPASFKIQSVNGQEQIKADFGDHAIGRVAPADSGLWWLILLRAYFVATQDTEFVCREDIQEGIRLILQLCLVTRFDMYPMVLVPDGASMIDRRMGMYGHPLDIQSLFYGALRVGLELLVPNQD
;
A
#
# COMPACT_ATOMS: atom_id res chain seq x y z
N LEU A 1 7.64 -5.08 18.99
CA LEU A 1 6.48 -4.89 18.11
C LEU A 1 5.31 -4.19 18.82
N ALA A 2 4.89 -4.60 20.03
CA ALA A 2 3.72 -3.99 20.70
C ALA A 2 3.82 -2.46 20.85
N ALA A 3 5.01 -1.94 21.15
CA ALA A 3 5.22 -0.50 21.32
C ALA A 3 5.15 0.30 20.00
N SER A 4 5.28 -0.37 18.86
CA SER A 4 5.22 0.26 17.54
C SER A 4 3.83 0.23 16.89
N ILE A 5 2.87 -0.48 17.49
CA ILE A 5 1.50 -0.57 16.95
C ILE A 5 0.81 0.79 17.08
N ILE A 6 0.19 1.22 15.97
CA ILE A 6 -0.67 2.40 15.94
C ILE A 6 -2.14 1.98 15.90
N TYR A 7 -2.98 2.80 16.50
CA TYR A 7 -4.40 2.57 16.63
C TYR A 7 -5.18 3.69 15.97
N TYR A 8 -6.27 3.32 15.31
CA TYR A 8 -7.27 4.25 14.78
C TYR A 8 -8.64 3.83 15.28
N GLN A 9 -9.33 4.74 15.96
CA GLN A 9 -10.62 4.46 16.61
C GLN A 9 -10.58 3.20 17.49
N GLY A 10 -9.50 3.06 18.27
CA GLY A 10 -9.30 1.94 19.18
C GLY A 10 -8.89 0.60 18.53
N ARG A 11 -8.73 0.53 17.20
CA ARG A 11 -8.34 -0.68 16.46
C ARG A 11 -6.89 -0.62 16.02
N PRO A 12 -6.12 -1.71 16.12
CA PRO A 12 -4.76 -1.75 15.61
C PRO A 12 -4.78 -1.70 14.08
N VAL A 13 -3.95 -0.82 13.47
CA VAL A 13 -4.03 -0.56 12.03
C VAL A 13 -2.67 -0.57 11.31
N GLY A 14 -1.60 -0.79 12.02
CA GLY A 14 -0.25 -0.82 11.44
C GLY A 14 0.82 -0.60 12.50
N THR A 15 2.05 -0.44 12.03
CA THR A 15 3.22 -0.16 12.88
C THR A 15 4.00 1.04 12.36
N ILE A 16 4.67 1.73 13.28
CA ILE A 16 5.61 2.82 12.98
C ILE A 16 7.01 2.47 13.47
N ALA A 17 8.02 3.06 12.85
CA ALA A 17 9.42 2.72 13.16
C ALA A 17 9.90 3.31 14.49
N ALA A 18 9.44 4.51 14.86
CA ALA A 18 9.85 5.14 16.09
C ALA A 18 8.72 5.97 16.72
N ARG A 19 8.62 5.87 18.05
CA ARG A 19 7.88 6.79 18.90
C ARG A 19 8.88 7.36 19.91
N ASP A 20 9.36 8.55 19.62
CA ASP A 20 10.10 9.33 20.58
C ASP A 20 9.33 10.62 20.82
N PRO A 21 8.72 10.82 21.99
CA PRO A 21 7.99 12.02 22.32
C PRO A 21 8.90 13.26 22.44
N ASP A 22 10.18 13.05 22.69
CA ASP A 22 11.16 14.11 22.94
C ASP A 22 11.97 14.49 21.72
N SER A 23 11.85 13.73 20.62
CA SER A 23 12.55 13.98 19.37
C SER A 23 11.61 13.91 18.16
N PRO A 24 11.46 14.97 17.36
CA PRO A 24 10.67 14.93 16.13
C PRO A 24 11.35 13.99 15.13
N ALA A 25 10.86 12.78 15.07
CA ALA A 25 11.32 11.77 14.11
C ALA A 25 10.78 12.12 12.72
N LEU A 26 11.62 12.70 11.89
CA LEU A 26 11.35 13.26 10.54
C LEU A 26 10.49 12.36 9.68
N ASN A 27 9.78 11.52 9.68
CA ASN A 27 8.90 10.64 8.89
C ASN A 27 8.71 9.25 9.54
N TYR A 28 9.35 8.98 10.68
CA TYR A 28 9.27 7.69 11.33
C TYR A 28 8.00 7.50 12.18
N ASP A 29 7.16 8.54 12.26
CA ASP A 29 5.83 8.55 12.87
C ASP A 29 4.72 8.04 11.93
N GLN A 30 5.09 7.60 10.73
CA GLN A 30 4.18 7.12 9.68
C GLN A 30 4.25 5.59 9.55
N CYS A 31 3.12 4.99 9.23
CA CYS A 31 3.05 3.60 8.80
C CYS A 31 3.33 3.52 7.30
N PHE A 32 4.50 3.05 6.93
CA PHE A 32 4.86 2.82 5.52
C PHE A 32 4.25 1.50 5.04
N VAL A 33 3.62 1.54 3.87
CA VAL A 33 2.92 0.36 3.32
C VAL A 33 3.89 -0.78 3.07
N ARG A 34 5.02 -0.53 2.42
CA ARG A 34 6.06 -1.54 2.18
C ARG A 34 6.62 -2.12 3.47
N ASP A 35 7.02 -1.24 4.41
CA ASP A 35 7.72 -1.66 5.61
C ASP A 35 6.82 -2.45 6.56
N PHE A 36 5.52 -2.15 6.57
CA PHE A 36 4.55 -2.88 7.37
C PHE A 36 4.40 -4.34 6.92
N VAL A 37 4.65 -4.67 5.65
CA VAL A 37 4.44 -6.05 5.13
C VAL A 37 5.24 -7.08 5.93
N SER A 38 6.49 -6.79 6.26
CA SER A 38 7.32 -7.70 7.08
C SER A 38 6.73 -7.92 8.47
N ALA A 39 6.28 -6.86 9.12
CA ALA A 39 5.61 -6.95 10.42
C ALA A 39 4.26 -7.67 10.30
N ALA A 40 3.50 -7.41 9.24
CA ALA A 40 2.21 -8.05 8.98
C ALA A 40 2.33 -9.56 8.80
N LEU A 41 3.35 -10.03 8.07
CA LEU A 41 3.62 -11.46 7.93
C LEU A 41 3.89 -12.12 9.29
N LEU A 42 4.64 -11.46 10.18
CA LEU A 42 4.85 -11.94 11.52
C LEU A 42 3.55 -11.98 12.35
N PHE A 43 2.69 -10.97 12.24
CA PHE A 43 1.38 -10.97 12.89
C PHE A 43 0.50 -12.12 12.38
N LEU A 44 0.49 -12.40 11.07
CA LEU A 44 -0.25 -13.52 10.49
C LEU A 44 0.26 -14.87 11.02
N ILE A 45 1.59 -15.07 11.10
CA ILE A 45 2.19 -16.29 11.66
C ILE A 45 1.78 -16.51 13.11
N ARG A 46 1.61 -15.43 13.88
CA ARG A 46 1.17 -15.46 15.27
C ARG A 46 -0.34 -15.59 15.46
N GLY A 47 -1.11 -15.56 14.37
CA GLY A 47 -2.57 -15.57 14.42
C GLY A 47 -3.20 -14.20 14.78
N GLU A 48 -2.41 -13.14 14.84
CA GLU A 48 -2.86 -11.77 15.12
C GLU A 48 -3.37 -11.11 13.82
N THR A 49 -4.43 -11.65 13.25
CA THR A 49 -4.90 -11.28 11.89
C THR A 49 -5.63 -9.94 11.81
N GLU A 50 -6.17 -9.46 12.94
CA GLU A 50 -6.98 -8.23 13.00
C GLU A 50 -6.22 -7.00 12.52
N ILE A 51 -4.98 -6.81 12.97
CA ILE A 51 -4.16 -5.66 12.58
C ILE A 51 -3.91 -5.63 11.08
N VAL A 52 -3.71 -6.79 10.46
CA VAL A 52 -3.48 -6.91 9.02
C VAL A 52 -4.76 -6.62 8.25
N ARG A 53 -5.90 -7.14 8.70
CA ARG A 53 -7.20 -6.86 8.10
C ARG A 53 -7.54 -5.37 8.16
N ASN A 54 -7.34 -4.75 9.31
CA ASN A 54 -7.59 -3.32 9.49
C ASN A 54 -6.67 -2.45 8.63
N PHE A 55 -5.38 -2.81 8.53
CA PHE A 55 -4.43 -2.14 7.65
C PHE A 55 -4.89 -2.19 6.18
N LEU A 56 -5.29 -3.38 5.70
CA LEU A 56 -5.78 -3.56 4.33
C LEU A 56 -7.01 -2.67 4.05
N ILE A 57 -7.95 -2.60 4.99
CA ILE A 57 -9.15 -1.76 4.87
C ILE A 57 -8.79 -0.27 4.85
N ILE A 58 -7.92 0.17 5.76
CA ILE A 58 -7.59 1.59 5.90
C ILE A 58 -6.83 2.08 4.66
N THR A 59 -5.82 1.36 4.23
CA THR A 59 -5.04 1.74 3.04
C THR A 59 -5.90 1.74 1.78
N LEU A 60 -6.85 0.80 1.67
CA LEU A 60 -7.82 0.77 0.57
C LEU A 60 -8.75 2.01 0.56
N LYS A 61 -9.18 2.48 1.74
CA LYS A 61 -9.98 3.72 1.84
C LYS A 61 -9.22 4.97 1.38
N LEU A 62 -7.91 4.94 1.44
CA LEU A 62 -7.05 6.03 0.99
C LEU A 62 -6.75 5.98 -0.52
N GLN A 63 -7.05 4.87 -1.19
CA GLN A 63 -6.85 4.71 -2.63
C GLN A 63 -7.80 5.65 -3.41
N PRO A 64 -7.29 6.51 -4.32
CA PRO A 64 -8.12 7.32 -5.19
C PRO A 64 -8.91 6.45 -6.17
N LYS A 65 -10.24 6.61 -6.19
CA LYS A 65 -11.13 5.81 -7.04
C LYS A 65 -11.58 6.53 -8.30
N THR A 66 -11.40 7.83 -8.34
CA THR A 66 -11.78 8.66 -9.51
C THR A 66 -10.55 9.22 -10.20
N THR A 67 -10.62 9.30 -11.53
CA THR A 67 -9.60 10.01 -12.31
C THR A 67 -9.74 11.51 -12.04
N GLN A 68 -8.64 12.14 -11.65
CA GLN A 68 -8.59 13.58 -11.43
C GLN A 68 -7.82 14.22 -12.60
N LEU A 69 -8.35 15.33 -13.10
CA LEU A 69 -7.71 16.11 -14.17
C LEU A 69 -6.53 16.95 -13.66
N ASP A 70 -6.37 17.05 -12.36
CA ASP A 70 -5.32 17.80 -11.70
C ASP A 70 -4.08 16.90 -11.50
N ALA A 71 -3.02 17.21 -12.24
CA ALA A 71 -1.75 16.47 -12.17
C ALA A 71 -1.06 16.53 -10.79
N SER A 72 -1.48 17.43 -9.89
CA SER A 72 -0.98 17.50 -8.51
C SER A 72 -1.61 16.46 -7.59
N LYS A 73 -2.63 15.75 -8.04
CA LYS A 73 -3.37 14.76 -7.24
C LYS A 73 -2.98 13.33 -7.61
N PRO A 74 -3.06 12.39 -6.64
CA PRO A 74 -2.70 11.00 -6.89
C PRO A 74 -3.57 10.38 -7.99
N SER A 75 -2.95 9.59 -8.85
CA SER A 75 -3.65 8.87 -9.93
C SER A 75 -4.65 7.85 -9.36
N ARG A 76 -5.73 7.61 -10.10
CA ARG A 76 -6.71 6.57 -9.78
C ARG A 76 -6.02 5.21 -9.61
N GLY A 77 -6.31 4.52 -8.53
CA GLY A 77 -5.74 3.20 -8.21
C GLY A 77 -4.39 3.22 -7.50
N LEU A 78 -3.76 4.38 -7.37
CA LEU A 78 -2.48 4.50 -6.65
C LEU A 78 -2.68 4.22 -5.16
N MET A 79 -1.83 3.38 -4.59
CA MET A 79 -1.78 3.19 -3.13
C MET A 79 -0.84 4.20 -2.49
N PRO A 80 -1.11 4.67 -1.26
CA PRO A 80 -0.21 5.60 -0.57
C PRO A 80 1.14 4.94 -0.27
N ALA A 81 2.18 5.74 -0.17
CA ALA A 81 3.49 5.31 0.34
C ALA A 81 3.41 5.01 1.84
N SER A 82 2.68 5.86 2.56
CA SER A 82 2.49 5.78 4.00
C SER A 82 1.22 6.50 4.43
N PHE A 83 0.85 6.30 5.67
CA PHE A 83 -0.19 7.09 6.32
C PHE A 83 0.17 7.34 7.79
N LYS A 84 -0.42 8.39 8.35
CA LYS A 84 -0.34 8.68 9.78
C LYS A 84 -1.71 9.02 10.36
N ILE A 85 -1.84 8.81 11.66
CA ILE A 85 -3.03 9.16 12.42
C ILE A 85 -2.72 10.48 13.14
N GLN A 86 -3.60 11.46 12.94
CA GLN A 86 -3.49 12.78 13.54
C GLN A 86 -4.76 13.10 14.32
N SER A 87 -4.62 13.80 15.44
CA SER A 87 -5.78 14.39 16.12
C SER A 87 -5.99 15.81 15.60
N VAL A 88 -7.12 16.03 14.96
CA VAL A 88 -7.55 17.35 14.47
C VAL A 88 -8.87 17.71 15.17
N ASN A 89 -8.87 18.77 15.94
CA ASN A 89 -10.04 19.21 16.73
C ASN A 89 -10.63 18.11 17.63
N GLY A 90 -9.76 17.27 18.21
CA GLY A 90 -10.19 16.16 19.07
C GLY A 90 -10.72 14.92 18.34
N GLN A 91 -10.68 14.92 17.01
CA GLN A 91 -11.04 13.76 16.18
C GLN A 91 -9.81 13.15 15.53
N GLU A 92 -9.73 11.83 15.55
CA GLU A 92 -8.69 11.11 14.83
C GLU A 92 -8.97 11.15 13.32
N GLN A 93 -7.98 11.54 12.56
CA GLN A 93 -8.00 11.55 11.10
C GLN A 93 -6.79 10.80 10.54
N ILE A 94 -7.00 10.14 9.42
CA ILE A 94 -5.92 9.46 8.70
C ILE A 94 -5.45 10.38 7.58
N LYS A 95 -4.16 10.68 7.57
CA LYS A 95 -3.52 11.45 6.49
C LYS A 95 -2.62 10.52 5.67
N ALA A 96 -2.94 10.37 4.38
CA ALA A 96 -2.11 9.65 3.42
C ALA A 96 -0.95 10.52 2.92
N ASP A 97 0.16 9.87 2.59
CA ASP A 97 1.27 10.43 1.83
C ASP A 97 1.46 9.61 0.55
N PHE A 98 1.36 10.27 -0.59
CA PHE A 98 1.55 9.66 -1.92
C PHE A 98 2.94 9.98 -2.51
N GLY A 99 3.89 10.34 -1.68
CA GLY A 99 5.24 10.70 -2.07
C GLY A 99 5.55 12.18 -1.94
N ASP A 100 4.65 13.00 -1.39
CA ASP A 100 4.84 14.44 -1.19
C ASP A 100 6.06 14.75 -0.29
N HIS A 101 6.31 13.89 0.69
CA HIS A 101 7.44 13.98 1.60
C HIS A 101 8.64 13.14 1.13
N ALA A 102 8.53 12.49 -0.03
CA ALA A 102 9.62 11.72 -0.61
C ALA A 102 10.71 12.63 -1.18
N ILE A 103 11.96 12.16 -1.11
CA ILE A 103 13.04 12.78 -1.89
C ILE A 103 12.67 12.61 -3.37
N GLY A 104 12.51 13.72 -4.10
CA GLY A 104 12.07 13.72 -5.50
C GLY A 104 10.55 13.86 -5.70
N ARG A 105 9.74 13.81 -4.65
CA ARG A 105 8.27 13.98 -4.70
C ARG A 105 7.59 13.09 -5.75
N VAL A 106 7.95 11.81 -5.76
CA VAL A 106 7.42 10.84 -6.72
C VAL A 106 6.52 9.84 -6.03
N ALA A 107 5.47 9.43 -6.75
CA ALA A 107 4.54 8.42 -6.28
C ALA A 107 5.22 7.06 -6.07
N PRO A 108 4.82 6.28 -5.05
CA PRO A 108 5.39 4.95 -4.82
C PRO A 108 4.95 3.97 -5.91
N ALA A 109 5.90 3.34 -6.57
CA ALA A 109 5.61 2.33 -7.60
C ALA A 109 5.25 0.96 -7.00
N ASP A 110 5.69 0.68 -5.79
CA ASP A 110 5.65 -0.64 -5.17
C ASP A 110 4.50 -0.85 -4.18
N SER A 111 3.93 0.22 -3.62
CA SER A 111 2.94 0.12 -2.54
C SER A 111 1.71 -0.70 -2.91
N GLY A 112 1.17 -0.53 -4.12
CA GLY A 112 0.04 -1.31 -4.61
C GLY A 112 0.37 -2.79 -4.78
N LEU A 113 1.57 -3.09 -5.26
CA LEU A 113 2.05 -4.45 -5.47
C LEU A 113 2.22 -5.17 -4.12
N TRP A 114 2.81 -4.51 -3.15
CA TRP A 114 2.93 -5.00 -1.78
C TRP A 114 1.57 -5.20 -1.11
N TRP A 115 0.62 -4.31 -1.34
CA TRP A 115 -0.74 -4.45 -0.82
C TRP A 115 -1.42 -5.72 -1.34
N LEU A 116 -1.30 -6.02 -2.63
CA LEU A 116 -1.84 -7.24 -3.24
C LEU A 116 -1.20 -8.50 -2.65
N ILE A 117 0.13 -8.51 -2.50
CA ILE A 117 0.87 -9.62 -1.90
C ILE A 117 0.42 -9.84 -0.45
N LEU A 118 0.24 -8.76 0.32
CA LEU A 118 -0.23 -8.85 1.70
C LEU A 118 -1.69 -9.33 1.79
N LEU A 119 -2.57 -8.89 0.88
CA LEU A 119 -3.94 -9.38 0.79
C LEU A 119 -3.98 -10.89 0.59
N ARG A 120 -3.15 -11.41 -0.31
CA ARG A 120 -3.02 -12.85 -0.53
C ARG A 120 -2.50 -13.56 0.72
N ALA A 121 -1.48 -13.02 1.38
CA ALA A 121 -0.94 -13.61 2.61
C ALA A 121 -2.01 -13.66 3.71
N TYR A 122 -2.81 -12.60 3.85
CA TYR A 122 -3.95 -12.58 4.76
C TYR A 122 -4.96 -13.67 4.41
N PHE A 123 -5.34 -13.78 3.13
CA PHE A 123 -6.29 -14.81 2.67
C PHE A 123 -5.78 -16.22 2.95
N VAL A 124 -4.52 -16.50 2.65
CA VAL A 124 -3.91 -17.82 2.91
C VAL A 124 -3.92 -18.16 4.40
N ALA A 125 -3.64 -17.17 5.26
CA ALA A 125 -3.61 -17.38 6.70
C ALA A 125 -5.01 -17.54 7.35
N THR A 126 -6.04 -16.90 6.78
CA THR A 126 -7.36 -16.80 7.43
C THR A 126 -8.45 -17.56 6.71
N GLN A 127 -8.31 -17.83 5.41
CA GLN A 127 -9.35 -18.33 4.52
C GLN A 127 -10.63 -17.45 4.51
N ASP A 128 -10.48 -16.14 4.79
CA ASP A 128 -11.57 -15.16 4.86
C ASP A 128 -12.04 -14.80 3.44
N THR A 129 -12.77 -15.70 2.81
CA THR A 129 -13.33 -15.54 1.47
C THR A 129 -14.32 -14.37 1.42
N GLU A 130 -15.11 -14.19 2.48
CA GLU A 130 -16.06 -13.07 2.55
C GLU A 130 -15.35 -11.72 2.45
N PHE A 131 -14.25 -11.55 3.15
CA PHE A 131 -13.44 -10.35 3.09
C PHE A 131 -12.86 -10.10 1.70
N VAL A 132 -12.28 -11.12 1.09
CA VAL A 132 -11.64 -10.99 -0.23
C VAL A 132 -12.66 -10.72 -1.33
N CYS A 133 -13.85 -11.32 -1.26
CA CYS A 133 -14.94 -11.14 -2.22
C CYS A 133 -15.72 -9.83 -2.04
N ARG A 134 -15.43 -9.01 -1.04
CA ARG A 134 -16.06 -7.69 -0.90
C ARG A 134 -15.85 -6.84 -2.14
N GLU A 135 -16.88 -6.13 -2.55
CA GLU A 135 -16.86 -5.28 -3.74
C GLU A 135 -15.73 -4.25 -3.71
N ASP A 136 -15.51 -3.59 -2.56
CA ASP A 136 -14.46 -2.59 -2.41
C ASP A 136 -13.04 -3.18 -2.51
N ILE A 137 -12.83 -4.41 -2.00
CA ILE A 137 -11.57 -5.16 -2.14
C ILE A 137 -11.34 -5.53 -3.61
N GLN A 138 -12.37 -6.08 -4.26
CA GLN A 138 -12.30 -6.46 -5.68
C GLN A 138 -12.05 -5.25 -6.58
N GLU A 139 -12.70 -4.13 -6.32
CA GLU A 139 -12.41 -2.88 -7.02
C GLU A 139 -10.97 -2.43 -6.78
N GLY A 140 -10.49 -2.48 -5.54
CA GLY A 140 -9.11 -2.11 -5.19
C GLY A 140 -8.07 -2.93 -5.96
N ILE A 141 -8.26 -4.26 -6.06
CA ILE A 141 -7.39 -5.14 -6.85
C ILE A 141 -7.39 -4.70 -8.31
N ARG A 142 -8.59 -4.50 -8.92
CA ARG A 142 -8.70 -4.08 -10.33
C ARG A 142 -8.01 -2.76 -10.58
N LEU A 143 -8.19 -1.78 -9.71
CA LEU A 143 -7.59 -0.46 -9.86
C LEU A 143 -6.06 -0.49 -9.81
N ILE A 144 -5.47 -1.28 -8.90
CA ILE A 144 -4.02 -1.44 -8.84
C ILE A 144 -3.50 -2.08 -10.13
N LEU A 145 -4.13 -3.16 -10.58
CA LEU A 145 -3.71 -3.85 -11.80
C LEU A 145 -3.89 -2.97 -13.04
N GLN A 146 -5.00 -2.23 -13.16
CA GLN A 146 -5.24 -1.30 -14.26
C GLN A 146 -4.20 -0.17 -14.31
N LEU A 147 -3.74 0.31 -13.17
CA LEU A 147 -2.67 1.32 -13.10
C LEU A 147 -1.35 0.78 -13.66
N CYS A 148 -1.08 -0.51 -13.46
CA CYS A 148 0.17 -1.16 -13.89
C CYS A 148 0.09 -1.74 -15.30
N LEU A 149 -1.12 -2.12 -15.77
CA LEU A 149 -1.35 -2.73 -17.08
C LEU A 149 -1.73 -1.65 -18.09
N VAL A 150 -0.75 -1.13 -18.80
CA VAL A 150 -0.95 -0.15 -19.86
C VAL A 150 -1.05 -0.82 -21.24
N THR A 151 -1.91 -0.26 -22.12
CA THR A 151 -2.22 -0.86 -23.41
C THR A 151 -1.23 -0.52 -24.52
N ARG A 152 -0.27 0.37 -24.28
CA ARG A 152 0.72 0.82 -25.27
C ARG A 152 2.12 0.38 -24.93
N PHE A 153 2.85 -0.07 -25.93
CA PHE A 153 4.24 -0.52 -25.81
C PHE A 153 5.21 0.58 -25.40
N ASP A 154 4.93 1.82 -25.74
CA ASP A 154 5.70 2.99 -25.37
C ASP A 154 5.66 3.32 -23.85
N MET A 155 4.65 2.77 -23.16
CA MET A 155 4.52 2.85 -21.70
C MET A 155 4.92 1.54 -20.99
N TYR A 156 5.32 0.53 -21.73
CA TYR A 156 5.64 -0.84 -21.30
C TYR A 156 4.51 -1.56 -20.53
N PRO A 157 4.23 -2.84 -20.82
CA PRO A 157 3.34 -3.68 -20.02
C PRO A 157 3.96 -4.06 -18.67
N MET A 158 4.98 -3.34 -18.24
CA MET A 158 5.72 -3.48 -17.01
C MET A 158 5.85 -2.10 -16.38
N VAL A 159 5.81 -2.06 -15.05
CA VAL A 159 5.88 -0.79 -14.33
C VAL A 159 7.22 -0.09 -14.60
N LEU A 160 7.15 1.03 -15.31
CA LEU A 160 8.29 1.92 -15.43
C LEU A 160 8.44 2.72 -14.13
N VAL A 161 9.59 2.62 -13.51
CA VAL A 161 9.88 3.30 -12.26
C VAL A 161 10.66 4.58 -12.54
N PRO A 162 10.09 5.75 -12.29
CA PRO A 162 10.83 6.99 -12.29
C PRO A 162 11.81 7.03 -11.11
N ASP A 163 12.86 7.83 -11.26
CA ASP A 163 13.90 7.98 -10.26
C ASP A 163 13.32 8.30 -8.87
N GLY A 164 13.71 7.53 -7.87
CA GLY A 164 13.28 7.67 -6.49
C GLY A 164 11.92 7.07 -6.13
N ALA A 165 11.18 6.44 -7.06
CA ALA A 165 9.83 5.92 -6.81
C ALA A 165 9.78 4.51 -6.18
N SER A 166 10.87 3.74 -6.20
CA SER A 166 10.86 2.32 -5.80
C SER A 166 11.98 1.97 -4.84
N MET A 167 12.21 2.69 -3.78
CA MET A 167 13.48 2.47 -3.10
C MET A 167 13.43 2.32 -1.61
N ILE A 168 14.21 1.34 -1.14
CA ILE A 168 14.73 1.27 0.22
C ILE A 168 15.74 2.41 0.46
N ASP A 169 16.62 2.70 -0.50
CA ASP A 169 17.51 3.88 -0.47
C ASP A 169 17.35 4.74 -1.74
N ARG A 170 16.61 5.82 -1.62
CA ARG A 170 16.30 6.77 -2.70
C ARG A 170 17.49 7.53 -3.25
N ARG A 171 18.68 7.39 -2.66
CA ARG A 171 19.93 7.99 -3.14
C ARG A 171 20.53 7.21 -4.32
N MET A 172 20.03 6.04 -4.62
CA MET A 172 20.62 5.18 -5.65
C MET A 172 20.17 5.49 -7.08
N GLY A 173 19.26 6.45 -7.28
CA GLY A 173 18.94 6.93 -8.62
C GLY A 173 18.46 5.83 -9.58
N MET A 174 17.58 4.93 -9.15
CA MET A 174 17.08 3.85 -9.99
C MET A 174 15.96 4.33 -10.91
N TYR A 175 16.21 4.22 -12.20
CA TYR A 175 15.24 4.54 -13.25
C TYR A 175 15.08 3.31 -14.17
N GLY A 176 13.86 3.06 -14.61
CA GLY A 176 13.57 1.98 -15.57
C GLY A 176 12.78 0.82 -14.96
N HIS A 177 13.24 -0.39 -15.13
CA HIS A 177 12.55 -1.62 -14.74
C HIS A 177 13.39 -2.44 -13.74
N PRO A 178 13.51 -2.00 -12.48
CA PRO A 178 14.31 -2.73 -11.49
C PRO A 178 13.74 -4.12 -11.23
N LEU A 179 14.62 -5.09 -10.98
CA LEU A 179 14.23 -6.49 -10.81
C LEU A 179 13.28 -6.72 -9.64
N ASP A 180 13.44 -5.98 -8.55
CA ASP A 180 12.56 -6.03 -7.39
C ASP A 180 11.11 -5.65 -7.76
N ILE A 181 10.91 -4.57 -8.52
CA ILE A 181 9.60 -4.14 -9.01
C ILE A 181 9.01 -5.16 -9.99
N GLN A 182 9.81 -5.71 -10.89
CA GLN A 182 9.34 -6.75 -11.82
C GLN A 182 8.90 -8.02 -11.07
N SER A 183 9.65 -8.40 -10.04
CA SER A 183 9.30 -9.54 -9.20
C SER A 183 8.00 -9.32 -8.43
N LEU A 184 7.82 -8.12 -7.85
CA LEU A 184 6.59 -7.72 -7.17
C LEU A 184 5.41 -7.68 -8.14
N PHE A 185 5.60 -7.15 -9.34
CA PHE A 185 4.56 -7.09 -10.36
C PHE A 185 4.12 -8.49 -10.82
N TYR A 186 5.06 -9.39 -11.04
CA TYR A 186 4.74 -10.80 -11.31
C TYR A 186 3.93 -11.41 -10.16
N GLY A 187 4.34 -11.18 -8.91
CA GLY A 187 3.60 -11.62 -7.73
C GLY A 187 2.18 -11.05 -7.70
N ALA A 188 2.02 -9.76 -7.97
CA ALA A 188 0.72 -9.08 -8.02
C ALA A 188 -0.20 -9.64 -9.11
N LEU A 189 0.33 -9.95 -10.29
CA LEU A 189 -0.44 -10.60 -11.37
C LEU A 189 -0.92 -12.01 -10.95
N ARG A 190 -0.08 -12.78 -10.26
CA ARG A 190 -0.45 -14.07 -9.70
C ARG A 190 -1.57 -13.95 -8.66
N VAL A 191 -1.52 -12.92 -7.81
CA VAL A 191 -2.60 -12.60 -6.85
C VAL A 191 -3.90 -12.27 -7.59
N GLY A 192 -3.82 -11.45 -8.65
CA GLY A 192 -4.97 -11.13 -9.49
C GLY A 192 -5.63 -12.38 -10.08
N LEU A 193 -4.84 -13.31 -10.61
CA LEU A 193 -5.35 -14.59 -11.14
C LEU A 193 -6.02 -15.46 -10.07
N GLU A 194 -5.57 -15.38 -8.83
CA GLU A 194 -6.09 -16.20 -7.72
C GLU A 194 -7.31 -15.58 -7.04
N LEU A 195 -7.32 -14.27 -6.83
CA LEU A 195 -8.28 -13.58 -5.97
C LEU A 195 -9.33 -12.75 -6.70
N LEU A 196 -9.12 -12.41 -8.00
CA LEU A 196 -10.14 -11.69 -8.75
C LEU A 196 -11.34 -12.59 -9.05
N VAL A 197 -12.50 -12.10 -8.68
CA VAL A 197 -13.76 -12.68 -9.12
C VAL A 197 -14.04 -12.19 -10.55
N PRO A 198 -14.29 -13.09 -11.52
CA PRO A 198 -14.67 -12.71 -12.88
C PRO A 198 -15.89 -11.78 -12.86
N ASN A 199 -15.87 -10.69 -13.63
CA ASN A 199 -17.07 -9.92 -13.85
C ASN A 199 -18.09 -10.78 -14.59
N GLN A 200 -19.34 -10.65 -14.21
CA GLN A 200 -20.46 -11.36 -14.87
C GLN A 200 -20.98 -10.57 -16.07
N ASP A 201 -20.22 -9.56 -16.56
CA ASP A 201 -20.57 -8.72 -17.70
C ASP A 201 -19.90 -9.22 -18.99
#